data_1f65b306d2db150f0f12ea1601af9a88
#
_entry.id   1f65b306d2db150f0f12ea1601af9a88
#
_cell.length_a   1.000
_cell.length_b   1.000
_cell.length_c   1.000
_cell.angle_alpha   90.00
_cell.angle_beta   90.00
_cell.angle_gamma   90.00
#
_symmetry.space_group_name_H-M   'P 1'
#
loop_
_entity.id
_entity.type
_entity.pdbx_description
1 polymer ?
#
loop_
_entity_poly.entity_id
_entity_poly.type
_entity_poly.pdbx_seq_one_letter_code
_entity_poly.pdbx_strand_id
1 'polypeptide(L)'
;LLAGKEYQLTGNHRNVLHLCEILRELGTKNMIITSVPKDDCKKCIVLYEDNAFLYIGNGENLKEFHGAGDAFDGMFLAKLLQGNSLLESVQASHAFVCACIRESEKYDYPEREGLLIERTLKKIV
;
A
#
# COMPACT_ATOMS: atom_id res chain seq x y z
N LEU A 1 -15.39 -10.86 -2.18
CA LEU A 1 -14.63 -10.38 -3.34
C LEU A 1 -15.45 -9.34 -4.09
N LEU A 2 -14.96 -8.11 -4.14
CA LEU A 2 -15.67 -6.98 -4.76
C LEU A 2 -15.97 -7.20 -6.23
N ALA A 3 -15.07 -7.87 -6.93
CA ALA A 3 -15.22 -8.15 -8.35
C ALA A 3 -16.07 -9.39 -8.66
N GLY A 4 -16.57 -10.07 -7.66
CA GLY A 4 -17.35 -11.31 -7.82
C GLY A 4 -16.53 -12.50 -8.29
N LYS A 5 -15.21 -12.37 -8.33
CA LYS A 5 -14.26 -13.41 -8.75
C LYS A 5 -13.08 -13.45 -7.82
N GLU A 6 -12.51 -14.62 -7.64
CA GLU A 6 -11.28 -14.79 -6.89
C GLU A 6 -10.09 -14.60 -7.85
N TYR A 7 -9.27 -13.61 -7.57
CA TYR A 7 -8.05 -13.35 -8.32
C TYR A 7 -6.84 -13.66 -7.48
N GLN A 8 -5.94 -14.48 -8.00
CA GLN A 8 -4.62 -14.62 -7.44
C GLN A 8 -3.78 -13.43 -7.89
N LEU A 9 -3.33 -12.63 -6.94
CA LEU A 9 -2.40 -11.55 -7.22
C LEU A 9 -1.02 -12.16 -7.48
N THR A 10 -0.77 -12.44 -8.74
CA THR A 10 0.57 -12.82 -9.21
C THR A 10 1.24 -11.55 -9.71
N GLY A 11 2.53 -11.57 -10.00
CA GLY A 11 3.20 -10.43 -10.60
C GLY A 11 2.73 -10.09 -12.02
N ASN A 12 1.62 -10.66 -12.46
CA ASN A 12 1.08 -10.48 -13.80
C ASN A 12 0.26 -9.19 -13.90
N HIS A 13 0.80 -8.23 -14.63
CA HIS A 13 0.17 -6.94 -14.88
C HIS A 13 -1.25 -7.06 -15.46
N ARG A 14 -1.48 -8.02 -16.36
CA ARG A 14 -2.79 -8.21 -17.00
C ARG A 14 -3.89 -8.56 -16.00
N ASN A 15 -3.58 -9.41 -15.02
CA ASN A 15 -4.55 -9.80 -13.99
C ASN A 15 -4.95 -8.60 -13.12
N VAL A 16 -3.98 -7.79 -12.72
CA VAL A 16 -4.24 -6.62 -11.90
C VAL A 16 -5.02 -5.57 -12.69
N LEU A 17 -4.65 -5.32 -13.93
CA LEU A 17 -5.36 -4.39 -14.79
C LEU A 17 -6.80 -4.83 -15.03
N HIS A 18 -7.01 -6.13 -15.31
CA HIS A 18 -8.34 -6.69 -15.49
C HIS A 18 -9.22 -6.52 -14.26
N LEU A 19 -8.65 -6.74 -13.06
CA LEU A 19 -9.34 -6.49 -11.80
C LEU A 19 -9.78 -5.02 -11.68
N CYS A 20 -8.88 -4.10 -12.01
CA CYS A 20 -9.18 -2.67 -11.98
C CYS A 20 -10.33 -2.32 -12.95
N GLU A 21 -10.32 -2.89 -14.13
CA GLU A 21 -11.38 -2.67 -15.13
C GLU A 21 -12.74 -3.17 -14.63
N ILE A 22 -12.79 -4.34 -14.01
CA ILE A 22 -14.02 -4.88 -13.43
C ILE A 22 -14.54 -3.96 -12.32
N LEU A 23 -13.67 -3.54 -11.40
CA LEU A 23 -14.05 -2.65 -10.31
C LEU A 23 -14.54 -1.30 -10.82
N ARG A 24 -13.94 -0.81 -11.90
CA ARG A 24 -14.38 0.43 -12.55
C ARG A 24 -15.79 0.29 -13.13
N GLU A 25 -16.10 -0.83 -13.74
CA GLU A 25 -17.45 -1.11 -14.25
C GLU A 25 -18.49 -1.14 -13.13
N LEU A 26 -18.08 -1.53 -11.92
CA LEU A 26 -18.92 -1.51 -10.73
C LEU A 26 -19.08 -0.10 -10.12
N GLY A 27 -18.46 0.91 -10.71
CA GLY A 27 -18.60 2.31 -10.31
C GLY A 27 -17.42 2.90 -9.54
N THR A 28 -16.35 2.14 -9.33
CA THR A 28 -15.14 2.63 -8.67
C THR A 28 -14.27 3.38 -9.68
N LYS A 29 -14.05 4.67 -9.45
CA LYS A 29 -13.26 5.51 -10.37
C LYS A 29 -11.77 5.43 -10.14
N ASN A 30 -11.36 5.48 -8.89
CA ASN A 30 -9.96 5.45 -8.49
C ASN A 30 -9.75 4.27 -7.55
N MET A 31 -8.62 3.60 -7.68
CA MET A 31 -8.33 2.40 -6.88
C MET A 31 -6.90 2.40 -6.40
N ILE A 32 -6.73 1.94 -5.16
CA ILE A 32 -5.43 1.68 -4.58
C ILE A 32 -5.45 0.24 -4.10
N ILE A 33 -4.55 -0.56 -4.62
CA ILE A 33 -4.44 -1.97 -4.24
C ILE A 33 -3.08 -2.18 -3.61
N THR A 34 -3.08 -2.62 -2.36
CA THR A 34 -1.85 -2.86 -1.62
C THR A 34 -1.40 -4.31 -1.73
N SER A 35 -0.15 -4.57 -1.40
CA SER A 35 0.43 -5.92 -1.35
C SER A 35 0.38 -6.68 -2.69
N VAL A 36 0.59 -5.96 -3.78
CA VAL A 36 0.62 -6.55 -5.12
C VAL A 36 2.04 -7.00 -5.45
N PRO A 37 2.26 -8.29 -5.78
CA PRO A 37 3.57 -8.74 -6.22
C PRO A 37 3.90 -8.20 -7.62
N LYS A 38 5.12 -7.76 -7.81
CA LYS A 38 5.62 -7.37 -9.14
C LYS A 38 7.13 -7.54 -9.17
N ASP A 39 7.63 -8.38 -10.08
CA ASP A 39 9.05 -8.65 -10.24
C ASP A 39 9.71 -8.99 -8.89
N ASP A 40 10.76 -8.27 -8.51
CA ASP A 40 11.45 -8.45 -7.23
C ASP A 40 10.76 -7.75 -6.06
N CYS A 41 9.82 -6.87 -6.35
CA CYS A 41 9.01 -6.21 -5.32
C CYS A 41 7.82 -7.08 -4.95
N LYS A 42 7.86 -7.66 -3.78
CA LYS A 42 6.80 -8.56 -3.34
C LYS A 42 5.54 -7.86 -2.87
N LYS A 43 5.64 -6.58 -2.57
CA LYS A 43 4.54 -5.79 -2.00
C LYS A 43 4.49 -4.39 -2.58
N CYS A 44 4.22 -4.32 -3.86
CA CYS A 44 3.98 -3.04 -4.51
C CYS A 44 2.54 -2.56 -4.25
N ILE A 45 2.34 -1.29 -4.45
CA ILE A 45 1.02 -0.68 -4.42
C ILE A 45 0.67 -0.32 -5.86
N VAL A 46 -0.55 -0.61 -6.24
CA VAL A 46 -1.09 -0.19 -7.53
C VAL A 46 -2.01 0.99 -7.30
N LEU A 47 -1.76 2.07 -8.02
CA LEU A 47 -2.65 3.21 -8.11
C LEU A 47 -3.27 3.23 -9.50
N TYR A 48 -4.60 3.22 -9.55
CA TYR A 48 -5.37 3.39 -10.77
C TYR A 48 -6.20 4.66 -10.64
N GLU A 49 -5.87 5.65 -11.46
CA GLU A 49 -6.52 6.95 -11.43
C GLU A 49 -6.60 7.51 -12.86
N ASP A 50 -7.75 8.04 -13.25
CA ASP A 50 -7.96 8.63 -14.58
C ASP A 50 -7.53 7.71 -15.73
N ASN A 51 -7.84 6.43 -15.63
CA ASN A 51 -7.45 5.40 -16.60
C ASN A 51 -5.93 5.16 -16.68
N ALA A 52 -5.16 5.76 -15.78
CA ALA A 52 -3.72 5.53 -15.67
C ALA A 52 -3.43 4.50 -14.59
N PHE A 53 -2.40 3.72 -14.82
CA PHE A 53 -2.02 2.61 -13.96
C PHE A 53 -0.55 2.79 -13.54
N LEU A 54 -0.30 2.81 -12.25
CA LEU A 54 1.05 3.04 -11.72
C LEU A 54 1.36 2.07 -10.59
N TYR A 55 2.55 1.47 -10.65
CA TYR A 55 3.10 0.70 -9.55
C TYR A 55 3.98 1.59 -8.67
N ILE A 56 3.79 1.48 -7.36
CA ILE A 56 4.58 2.19 -6.36
C ILE A 56 5.21 1.17 -5.44
N GLY A 57 6.51 1.22 -5.33
CA GLY A 57 7.29 0.33 -4.47
C GLY A 57 8.77 0.46 -4.80
N ASN A 58 9.60 0.10 -3.85
CA ASN A 58 11.06 0.25 -3.96
C ASN A 58 11.81 -1.08 -4.06
N GLY A 59 11.10 -2.18 -4.21
CA GLY A 59 11.70 -3.51 -4.29
C GLY A 59 12.21 -4.07 -2.96
N GLU A 60 12.03 -3.37 -1.86
CA GLU A 60 12.48 -3.85 -0.56
C GLU A 60 11.66 -5.06 -0.10
N ASN A 61 12.36 -6.05 0.46
CA ASN A 61 11.74 -7.24 1.01
C ASN A 61 11.61 -7.08 2.53
N LEU A 62 10.62 -6.31 2.95
CA LEU A 62 10.36 -6.03 4.36
C LEU A 62 9.47 -7.12 4.97
N LYS A 63 9.64 -7.35 6.27
CA LYS A 63 8.81 -8.28 7.02
C LYS A 63 7.36 -7.80 7.09
N GLU A 64 6.45 -8.75 7.30
CA GLU A 64 5.05 -8.42 7.56
C GLU A 64 4.84 -8.14 9.03
N PHE A 65 4.12 -7.07 9.32
CA PHE A 65 3.72 -6.72 10.68
C PHE A 65 2.22 -6.50 10.73
N HIS A 66 1.59 -6.89 11.82
CA HIS A 66 0.20 -6.55 12.07
C HIS A 66 0.05 -5.03 12.19
N GLY A 67 -1.01 -4.51 11.64
CA GLY A 67 -1.28 -3.08 11.67
C GLY A 67 -0.65 -2.28 10.54
N ALA A 68 0.10 -2.92 9.64
CA ALA A 68 0.69 -2.21 8.49
C ALA A 68 -0.38 -1.60 7.58
N GLY A 69 -1.46 -2.33 7.32
CA GLY A 69 -2.59 -1.82 6.54
C GLY A 69 -3.29 -0.65 7.23
N ASP A 70 -3.51 -0.75 8.52
CA ASP A 70 -4.13 0.33 9.30
C ASP A 70 -3.25 1.57 9.35
N ALA A 71 -1.92 1.40 9.49
CA ALA A 71 -0.96 2.50 9.45
C ALA A 71 -0.97 3.19 8.08
N PHE A 72 -1.05 2.42 7.01
CA PHE A 72 -1.17 2.94 5.65
C PHE A 72 -2.47 3.77 5.51
N ASP A 73 -3.59 3.19 5.89
CA ASP A 73 -4.91 3.83 5.76
C ASP A 73 -4.98 5.13 6.56
N GLY A 74 -4.46 5.15 7.76
CA GLY A 74 -4.43 6.34 8.61
C GLY A 74 -3.60 7.47 8.00
N MET A 75 -2.40 7.16 7.53
CA MET A 75 -1.55 8.16 6.89
C MET A 75 -2.13 8.63 5.55
N PHE A 76 -2.70 7.72 4.78
CA PHE A 76 -3.33 8.03 3.51
C PHE A 76 -4.49 9.02 3.70
N LEU A 77 -5.38 8.75 4.64
CA LEU A 77 -6.50 9.64 4.95
C LEU A 77 -6.00 11.00 5.42
N ALA A 78 -5.02 11.03 6.31
CA ALA A 78 -4.45 12.29 6.80
C ALA A 78 -3.89 13.15 5.66
N LYS A 79 -3.16 12.53 4.72
CA LYS A 79 -2.59 13.24 3.58
C LYS A 79 -3.67 13.76 2.63
N LEU A 80 -4.71 12.99 2.37
CA LEU A 80 -5.86 13.46 1.57
C LEU A 80 -6.53 14.65 2.22
N LEU A 81 -6.76 14.61 3.53
CA LEU A 81 -7.39 15.71 4.27
C LEU A 81 -6.52 16.96 4.29
N GLN A 82 -5.21 16.84 4.15
CA GLN A 82 -4.27 17.95 4.01
C GLN A 82 -4.25 18.54 2.60
N GLY A 83 -5.01 17.97 1.67
CA GLY A 83 -5.07 18.46 0.29
C GLY A 83 -4.05 17.87 -0.67
N ASN A 84 -3.34 16.82 -0.27
CA ASN A 84 -2.41 16.14 -1.18
C ASN A 84 -3.17 15.34 -2.25
N SER A 85 -2.52 15.13 -3.40
CA SER A 85 -3.06 14.27 -4.45
C SER A 85 -3.10 12.81 -4.01
N LEU A 86 -3.81 11.96 -4.77
CA LEU A 86 -3.82 10.53 -4.53
C LEU A 86 -2.40 9.95 -4.59
N LEU A 87 -1.65 10.31 -5.62
CA LEU A 87 -0.27 9.83 -5.77
C LEU A 87 0.62 10.25 -4.60
N GLU A 88 0.60 11.52 -4.23
CA GLU A 88 1.38 12.01 -3.09
C GLU A 88 0.99 11.31 -1.79
N SER A 89 -0.31 11.10 -1.59
CA SER A 89 -0.83 10.44 -0.39
C SER A 89 -0.40 8.97 -0.33
N VAL A 90 -0.44 8.25 -1.45
CA VAL A 90 0.02 6.87 -1.53
C VAL A 90 1.52 6.77 -1.28
N GLN A 91 2.32 7.64 -1.91
CA GLN A 91 3.77 7.66 -1.74
C GLN A 91 4.16 7.93 -0.30
N ALA A 92 3.53 8.92 0.34
CA ALA A 92 3.79 9.25 1.74
C ALA A 92 3.40 8.10 2.67
N SER A 93 2.26 7.47 2.41
CA SER A 93 1.78 6.35 3.22
C SER A 93 2.68 5.12 3.10
N HIS A 94 3.11 4.81 1.89
CA HIS A 94 4.05 3.72 1.65
C HIS A 94 5.39 3.97 2.36
N ALA A 95 5.94 5.16 2.22
CA ALA A 95 7.18 5.54 2.89
C ALA A 95 7.06 5.46 4.42
N PHE A 96 5.92 5.89 4.96
CA PHE A 96 5.66 5.81 6.40
C PHE A 96 5.62 4.37 6.89
N VAL A 97 4.89 3.49 6.20
CA VAL A 97 4.81 2.06 6.57
C VAL A 97 6.19 1.40 6.49
N CYS A 98 6.95 1.66 5.44
CA CYS A 98 8.31 1.15 5.32
C CYS A 98 9.20 1.61 6.47
N ALA A 99 9.10 2.88 6.86
CA ALA A 99 9.85 3.42 7.99
C ALA A 99 9.43 2.74 9.32
N CYS A 100 8.14 2.50 9.51
CA CYS A 100 7.63 1.78 10.70
C CYS A 100 8.18 0.35 10.77
N ILE A 101 8.20 -0.35 9.63
CA ILE A 101 8.72 -1.73 9.56
C ILE A 101 10.21 -1.76 9.87
N ARG A 102 11.01 -0.87 9.28
CA ARG A 102 12.45 -0.78 9.54
C ARG A 102 12.73 -0.48 11.02
N GLU A 103 11.98 0.42 11.61
CA GLU A 103 12.12 0.75 13.02
C GLU A 103 11.78 -0.45 13.92
N SER A 104 10.73 -1.19 13.56
CA SER A 104 10.32 -2.40 14.28
C SER A 104 11.38 -3.51 14.17
N GLU A 105 11.95 -3.70 12.98
CA GLU A 105 13.02 -4.66 12.76
C GLU A 105 14.30 -4.31 13.52
N LYS A 106 14.63 -3.02 13.58
CA LYS A 106 15.82 -2.52 14.28
C LYS A 106 15.81 -2.87 15.77
N TYR A 107 14.64 -2.87 16.39
CA TYR A 107 14.48 -3.20 17.80
C TYR A 107 14.06 -4.65 18.05
N ASP A 108 14.12 -5.48 17.01
CA ASP A 108 13.70 -6.90 17.08
C ASP A 108 12.27 -7.03 17.65
N TYR A 109 11.40 -6.12 17.24
CA TYR A 109 10.03 -6.06 17.76
C TYR A 109 9.20 -7.19 17.14
N PRO A 110 8.44 -7.96 17.94
CA PRO A 110 7.67 -9.09 17.41
C PRO A 110 6.63 -8.65 16.40
N GLU A 111 6.58 -9.32 15.25
CA GLU A 111 5.65 -9.00 14.17
C GLU A 111 4.18 -9.02 14.62
N ARG A 112 3.81 -9.95 15.47
CA ARG A 112 2.46 -10.10 16.03
C ARG A 112 2.03 -8.97 16.97
N GLU A 113 2.99 -8.23 17.52
CA GLU A 113 2.73 -7.11 18.42
C GLU A 113 2.43 -5.81 17.66
N GLY A 114 2.57 -5.83 16.34
CA GLY A 114 2.31 -4.68 15.49
C GLY A 114 3.51 -3.80 15.23
N LEU A 115 3.28 -2.65 14.64
CA LEU A 115 4.33 -1.70 14.24
C LEU A 115 4.68 -0.71 15.36
N LEU A 116 5.95 -0.29 15.40
CA LEU A 116 6.40 0.81 16.26
C LEU A 116 6.07 2.17 15.62
N ILE A 117 4.80 2.49 15.56
CA ILE A 117 4.28 3.70 14.90
C ILE A 117 4.72 4.95 15.64
N GLU A 118 4.59 4.97 16.95
CA GLU A 118 4.86 6.15 17.77
C GLU A 118 6.31 6.64 17.65
N ARG A 119 7.27 5.72 17.67
CA ARG A 119 8.69 6.07 17.49
C ARG A 119 8.95 6.65 16.11
N THR A 120 8.33 6.07 15.09
CA THR A 120 8.47 6.52 13.72
C THR A 120 7.89 7.91 13.55
N LEU A 121 6.72 8.19 14.11
CA LEU A 121 6.11 9.52 14.08
C LEU A 121 6.99 10.57 14.74
N LYS A 122 7.62 10.26 15.86
CA LYS A 122 8.53 11.19 16.55
C LYS A 122 9.75 11.57 15.71
N LYS A 123 10.20 10.69 14.82
CA LYS A 123 11.32 10.97 13.92
C LYS A 123 10.93 11.81 12.71
N ILE A 124 9.68 11.72 12.27
CA ILE A 124 9.18 12.37 11.07
C ILE A 124 8.60 13.76 11.37
N VAL A 125 8.05 13.94 12.53
CA VAL A 125 7.35 15.17 12.93
C VAL A 125 8.28 16.21 13.56
#